data_8cd1ed5ce5d7d63bb09b76e10b235e52
#
_entry.id   8cd1ed5ce5d7d63bb09b76e10b235e52
#
_cell.length_a   1.000
_cell.length_b   1.000
_cell.length_c   1.000
_cell.angle_alpha   90.00
_cell.angle_beta   90.00
_cell.angle_gamma   90.00
#
_symmetry.space_group_name_H-M   'P 1'
#
loop_
_entity.id
_entity.type
_entity.pdbx_description
1 polymer ?
#
loop_
_entity_poly.entity_id
_entity_poly.type
_entity_poly.pdbx_seq_one_letter_code
_entity_poly.pdbx_strand_id
1 'polypeptide(L)'
;MNSDTDEDNALPLPPPPPSPPPPGRPTATVKEIMSKVVSKQSADKYSGQNSIFAMYLYDSLLEPSFVRGLDALATNSQKKKYAKQCCLDMSPGDDNCPLILLNLTFIHFSTFVTLRKARKGKHRGKAMSLGNASYEQAQSALKHLFRMSKYSMDPDFFTELKQFMKGIRRHVADKKVLEGDVSIIGKKKMGFDVYKKICELFLKEEGEEFIFARAFLCLEWNLMARSENVVNVHIFHVEWNADCLVFRFVKSKGDQTGRNSDQEWHVYANPHNPEICPVLALACYIFSNPGIFQEGEEEVVKGGGSGSGSGSQRRQKGRLFPGGNQYNRFMDCLHRIVVKYPEAFFALGISPGDLGSHSARKGASSHACSGTTVSPPMVSICLRAMWSMGHVKERYLQYEKAGDQYLGRVVSGLDVNSVKFAVSPPYFEFDETRDDRQGRRWDRST
;
A
#
# COMPACT_ATOMS: atom_id res chain seq x y z
N MET A 1 -52.08 -41.14 62.52
CA MET A 1 -51.23 -41.98 61.70
C MET A 1 -51.10 -41.32 60.33
N ASN A 2 -50.17 -40.42 60.22
CA ASN A 2 -49.87 -39.75 58.99
C ASN A 2 -48.45 -40.22 58.64
N SER A 3 -48.28 -40.80 57.49
CA SER A 3 -47.02 -41.20 56.91
C SER A 3 -46.58 -40.13 55.95
N ASP A 4 -45.64 -39.31 56.39
CA ASP A 4 -44.92 -38.37 55.56
C ASP A 4 -43.91 -39.14 54.68
N THR A 5 -44.09 -39.07 53.35
CA THR A 5 -43.12 -39.55 52.39
C THR A 5 -42.23 -38.40 52.03
N ASP A 6 -40.97 -38.43 52.47
CA ASP A 6 -39.90 -37.57 52.07
C ASP A 6 -39.60 -37.79 50.57
N GLU A 7 -40.01 -36.83 49.69
CA GLU A 7 -39.53 -36.78 48.33
C GLU A 7 -38.10 -36.23 48.31
N ASP A 8 -37.18 -37.10 47.92
CA ASP A 8 -35.75 -36.79 47.69
C ASP A 8 -35.58 -35.64 46.66
N ASN A 9 -35.30 -34.51 47.19
CA ASN A 9 -34.95 -33.27 46.38
C ASN A 9 -33.46 -33.35 45.98
N ALA A 10 -33.13 -34.26 45.04
CA ALA A 10 -31.79 -34.39 44.47
C ALA A 10 -31.54 -33.22 43.52
N LEU A 11 -30.63 -32.31 43.89
CA LEU A 11 -30.14 -31.23 43.02
C LEU A 11 -29.60 -31.82 41.71
N PRO A 12 -29.91 -31.24 40.56
CA PRO A 12 -29.38 -31.69 39.26
C PRO A 12 -27.85 -31.61 39.24
N LEU A 13 -27.23 -32.69 38.81
CA LEU A 13 -25.77 -32.76 38.64
C LEU A 13 -25.28 -31.63 37.73
N PRO A 14 -24.16 -30.99 38.05
CA PRO A 14 -23.60 -29.96 37.16
C PRO A 14 -23.31 -30.56 35.78
N PRO A 15 -23.49 -29.74 34.70
CA PRO A 15 -23.22 -30.21 33.35
C PRO A 15 -21.75 -30.67 33.23
N PRO A 16 -21.47 -31.71 32.42
CA PRO A 16 -20.11 -32.18 32.21
C PRO A 16 -19.23 -31.04 31.67
N PRO A 17 -17.94 -30.99 32.06
CA PRO A 17 -17.03 -29.96 31.55
C PRO A 17 -16.99 -30.03 30.04
N PRO A 18 -16.86 -28.84 29.35
CA PRO A 18 -16.77 -28.79 27.90
C PRO A 18 -15.59 -29.67 27.43
N SER A 19 -15.82 -30.44 26.37
CA SER A 19 -14.79 -31.25 25.75
C SER A 19 -13.60 -30.38 25.37
N PRO A 20 -12.34 -30.85 25.53
CA PRO A 20 -11.17 -30.08 25.14
C PRO A 20 -11.27 -29.69 23.67
N PRO A 21 -10.86 -28.47 23.31
CA PRO A 21 -10.90 -28.04 21.94
C PRO A 21 -10.07 -29.00 21.08
N PRO A 22 -10.47 -29.22 19.80
CA PRO A 22 -9.72 -30.10 18.90
C PRO A 22 -8.26 -29.62 18.80
N PRO A 23 -7.29 -30.55 18.63
CA PRO A 23 -5.89 -30.21 18.56
C PRO A 23 -5.71 -29.08 17.49
N GLY A 24 -5.22 -27.93 17.95
CA GLY A 24 -5.11 -26.73 17.15
C GLY A 24 -4.30 -27.01 15.88
N ARG A 25 -4.64 -26.34 14.78
CA ARG A 25 -3.81 -26.30 13.57
C ARG A 25 -2.36 -26.05 13.98
N PRO A 26 -1.38 -26.71 13.34
CA PRO A 26 0.02 -26.53 13.70
C PRO A 26 0.34 -25.03 13.72
N THR A 27 0.75 -24.55 14.87
CA THR A 27 1.23 -23.18 15.07
C THR A 27 2.35 -22.93 14.08
N ALA A 28 2.30 -21.78 13.39
CA ALA A 28 3.32 -21.40 12.40
C ALA A 28 4.72 -21.58 12.98
N THR A 29 5.61 -22.16 12.24
CA THR A 29 7.01 -22.37 12.67
C THR A 29 7.71 -21.04 12.93
N VAL A 30 8.73 -21.02 13.79
CA VAL A 30 9.54 -19.79 14.03
C VAL A 30 10.05 -19.22 12.71
N LYS A 31 10.47 -20.06 11.78
CA LYS A 31 10.92 -19.65 10.44
C LYS A 31 9.82 -18.92 9.67
N GLU A 32 8.59 -19.40 9.68
CA GLU A 32 7.45 -18.73 9.03
C GLU A 32 7.12 -17.39 9.67
N ILE A 33 7.18 -17.30 11.00
CA ILE A 33 6.95 -16.04 11.72
C ILE A 33 8.06 -15.03 11.38
N MET A 34 9.32 -15.46 11.43
CA MET A 34 10.46 -14.60 11.13
C MET A 34 10.49 -14.15 9.66
N SER A 35 10.02 -14.96 8.73
CA SER A 35 9.90 -14.58 7.31
C SER A 35 8.91 -13.42 7.08
N LYS A 36 8.00 -13.16 8.03
CA LYS A 36 7.02 -12.06 7.96
C LYS A 36 7.53 -10.74 8.52
N VAL A 37 8.73 -10.68 9.08
CA VAL A 37 9.34 -9.43 9.62
C VAL A 37 9.55 -8.39 8.53
N VAL A 38 9.83 -8.83 7.30
CA VAL A 38 9.96 -7.98 6.13
C VAL A 38 9.00 -8.45 5.04
N SER A 39 8.30 -7.52 4.38
CA SER A 39 7.43 -7.90 3.28
C SER A 39 8.22 -8.57 2.14
N LYS A 40 7.60 -9.55 1.46
CA LYS A 40 8.19 -10.24 0.31
C LYS A 40 8.75 -9.27 -0.74
N GLN A 41 8.02 -8.18 -1.01
CA GLN A 41 8.45 -7.14 -1.95
C GLN A 41 9.71 -6.40 -1.46
N SER A 42 9.83 -6.14 -0.16
CA SER A 42 11.01 -5.49 0.43
C SER A 42 12.21 -6.44 0.42
N ALA A 43 12.01 -7.72 0.75
CA ALA A 43 13.05 -8.74 0.69
C ALA A 43 13.61 -8.89 -0.73
N ASP A 44 12.75 -8.92 -1.75
CA ASP A 44 13.16 -8.97 -3.16
C ASP A 44 13.98 -7.74 -3.58
N LYS A 45 13.58 -6.54 -3.15
CA LYS A 45 14.33 -5.30 -3.40
C LYS A 45 15.70 -5.32 -2.71
N TYR A 46 15.76 -5.77 -1.47
CA TYR A 46 17.00 -5.86 -0.70
C TYR A 46 17.96 -6.88 -1.29
N SER A 47 17.48 -8.07 -1.65
CA SER A 47 18.29 -9.09 -2.30
C SER A 47 18.83 -8.60 -3.65
N GLY A 48 18.03 -7.85 -4.41
CA GLY A 48 18.47 -7.20 -5.64
C GLY A 48 19.59 -6.17 -5.41
N GLN A 49 19.55 -5.37 -4.35
CA GLN A 49 20.62 -4.43 -4.02
C GLN A 49 21.88 -5.16 -3.54
N ASN A 50 21.74 -6.17 -2.69
CA ASN A 50 22.85 -6.95 -2.18
C ASN A 50 23.54 -7.77 -3.30
N SER A 51 22.78 -8.25 -4.29
CA SER A 51 23.39 -8.90 -5.46
C SER A 51 24.24 -7.96 -6.32
N ILE A 52 23.83 -6.68 -6.42
CA ILE A 52 24.64 -5.67 -7.12
C ILE A 52 25.92 -5.38 -6.33
N PHE A 53 25.83 -5.33 -5.01
CA PHE A 53 27.00 -5.13 -4.16
C PHE A 53 27.96 -6.34 -4.20
N ALA A 54 27.43 -7.56 -4.18
CA ALA A 54 28.23 -8.76 -4.34
C ALA A 54 28.99 -8.79 -5.68
N MET A 55 28.31 -8.43 -6.77
CA MET A 55 28.98 -8.33 -8.08
C MET A 55 30.07 -7.27 -8.10
N TYR A 56 29.84 -6.11 -7.47
CA TYR A 56 30.85 -5.07 -7.35
C TYR A 56 32.10 -5.55 -6.62
N LEU A 57 31.92 -6.22 -5.48
CA LEU A 57 33.06 -6.77 -4.72
C LEU A 57 33.80 -7.85 -5.52
N TYR A 58 33.09 -8.72 -6.22
CA TYR A 58 33.64 -9.75 -7.06
C TYR A 58 34.47 -9.18 -8.23
N ASP A 59 33.92 -8.19 -8.94
CA ASP A 59 34.54 -7.62 -10.14
C ASP A 59 35.68 -6.65 -9.82
N SER A 60 35.60 -5.91 -8.68
CA SER A 60 36.53 -4.82 -8.37
C SER A 60 37.68 -5.23 -7.50
N LEU A 61 37.50 -6.20 -6.61
CA LEU A 61 38.53 -6.59 -5.65
C LEU A 61 39.29 -7.88 -6.07
N LEU A 62 38.77 -8.60 -7.08
CA LEU A 62 39.33 -9.87 -7.61
C LEU A 62 39.67 -10.90 -6.51
N GLU A 63 39.14 -10.69 -5.29
CA GLU A 63 39.41 -11.55 -4.15
C GLU A 63 38.21 -12.43 -3.82
N PRO A 64 38.36 -13.77 -3.90
CA PRO A 64 37.33 -14.72 -3.45
C PRO A 64 36.96 -14.55 -1.97
N SER A 65 37.77 -13.80 -1.22
CA SER A 65 37.62 -13.57 0.24
C SER A 65 36.37 -12.79 0.62
N PHE A 66 35.68 -12.12 -0.32
CA PHE A 66 34.46 -11.33 -0.04
C PHE A 66 33.19 -12.01 -0.49
N VAL A 67 33.24 -12.94 -1.44
CA VAL A 67 32.05 -13.50 -2.06
C VAL A 67 32.20 -15.01 -2.25
N ARG A 68 31.18 -15.78 -1.86
CA ARG A 68 31.15 -17.24 -1.97
C ARG A 68 30.39 -17.69 -3.22
N GLY A 69 30.91 -18.74 -3.88
CA GLY A 69 30.18 -19.52 -4.87
C GLY A 69 29.96 -18.85 -6.22
N LEU A 70 30.57 -17.69 -6.50
CA LEU A 70 30.44 -17.03 -7.80
C LEU A 70 31.43 -17.57 -8.85
N ASP A 71 32.54 -18.10 -8.44
CA ASP A 71 33.61 -18.60 -9.35
C ASP A 71 33.15 -19.80 -10.20
N ALA A 72 32.26 -20.61 -9.67
CA ALA A 72 31.70 -21.76 -10.38
C ALA A 72 30.71 -21.40 -11.51
N LEU A 73 30.36 -20.10 -11.68
CA LEU A 73 29.36 -19.65 -12.62
C LEU A 73 30.00 -18.92 -13.82
N ALA A 74 29.57 -19.28 -15.03
CA ALA A 74 30.18 -18.81 -16.27
C ALA A 74 29.87 -17.35 -16.62
N THR A 75 28.66 -16.87 -16.33
CA THR A 75 28.23 -15.54 -16.76
C THR A 75 27.85 -14.60 -15.60
N ASN A 76 28.08 -13.30 -15.78
CA ASN A 76 27.68 -12.28 -14.79
C ASN A 76 26.16 -12.27 -14.49
N SER A 77 25.32 -12.66 -15.45
CA SER A 77 23.89 -12.82 -15.24
C SER A 77 23.58 -13.97 -14.28
N GLN A 78 24.24 -15.11 -14.46
CA GLN A 78 24.13 -16.28 -13.56
C GLN A 78 24.64 -15.94 -12.15
N LYS A 79 25.82 -15.31 -12.06
CA LYS A 79 26.42 -14.88 -10.78
C LYS A 79 25.46 -13.95 -10.01
N LYS A 80 24.90 -12.93 -10.68
CA LYS A 80 23.97 -12.01 -10.07
C LYS A 80 22.67 -12.66 -9.63
N LYS A 81 22.12 -13.58 -10.45
CA LYS A 81 20.91 -14.34 -10.11
C LYS A 81 21.15 -15.23 -8.89
N TYR A 82 22.29 -15.92 -8.86
CA TYR A 82 22.71 -16.74 -7.73
C TYR A 82 22.84 -15.92 -6.45
N ALA A 83 23.61 -14.81 -6.47
CA ALA A 83 23.76 -13.92 -5.32
C ALA A 83 22.42 -13.37 -4.82
N LYS A 84 21.49 -13.03 -5.72
CA LYS A 84 20.15 -12.60 -5.36
C LYS A 84 19.36 -13.71 -4.67
N GLN A 85 19.45 -14.95 -5.19
CA GLN A 85 18.73 -16.09 -4.65
C GLN A 85 19.25 -16.46 -3.25
N CYS A 86 20.58 -16.52 -3.07
CA CYS A 86 21.16 -16.75 -1.74
C CYS A 86 20.66 -15.73 -0.71
N CYS A 87 20.61 -14.43 -1.06
CA CYS A 87 20.08 -13.40 -0.15
C CYS A 87 18.59 -13.57 0.15
N LEU A 88 17.80 -14.15 -0.76
CA LEU A 88 16.37 -14.42 -0.56
C LEU A 88 16.12 -15.64 0.33
N ASP A 89 16.99 -16.66 0.20
CA ASP A 89 16.85 -17.94 0.88
C ASP A 89 17.41 -17.91 2.31
N MET A 90 18.09 -16.81 2.69
CA MET A 90 18.63 -16.66 4.05
C MET A 90 17.53 -16.72 5.12
N SER A 91 17.82 -17.47 6.16
CA SER A 91 17.06 -17.48 7.41
C SER A 91 17.81 -16.70 8.49
N PRO A 92 17.11 -16.16 9.52
CA PRO A 92 17.77 -15.48 10.63
C PRO A 92 18.82 -16.38 11.31
N GLY A 93 20.03 -15.86 11.45
CA GLY A 93 21.17 -16.59 12.00
C GLY A 93 21.91 -17.47 10.99
N ASP A 94 21.55 -17.39 9.71
CA ASP A 94 22.15 -18.21 8.65
C ASP A 94 23.53 -17.66 8.22
N ASP A 95 24.39 -18.58 7.77
CA ASP A 95 25.71 -18.28 7.21
C ASP A 95 25.76 -18.43 5.67
N ASN A 96 24.63 -18.77 5.04
CA ASN A 96 24.50 -18.91 3.58
C ASN A 96 24.49 -17.58 2.82
N CYS A 97 25.10 -16.56 3.38
CA CYS A 97 25.25 -15.26 2.74
C CYS A 97 26.24 -15.37 1.57
N PRO A 98 25.94 -14.84 0.38
CA PRO A 98 26.92 -14.77 -0.71
C PRO A 98 28.07 -13.82 -0.39
N LEU A 99 27.90 -12.91 0.58
CA LEU A 99 28.91 -11.99 1.08
C LEU A 99 29.53 -12.53 2.37
N ILE A 100 30.88 -12.49 2.47
CA ILE A 100 31.60 -12.81 3.70
C ILE A 100 31.63 -11.57 4.57
N LEU A 101 30.59 -11.44 5.42
CA LEU A 101 30.30 -10.21 6.17
C LEU A 101 31.40 -9.83 7.16
N LEU A 102 32.20 -10.80 7.65
CA LEU A 102 33.31 -10.54 8.55
C LEU A 102 34.44 -9.73 7.89
N ASN A 103 34.61 -9.85 6.58
CA ASN A 103 35.63 -9.14 5.84
C ASN A 103 35.17 -7.75 5.36
N LEU A 104 33.88 -7.44 5.50
CA LEU A 104 33.33 -6.16 5.04
C LEU A 104 33.69 -5.04 6.00
N THR A 105 34.26 -3.97 5.44
CA THR A 105 34.50 -2.72 6.14
C THR A 105 33.64 -1.60 5.57
N PHE A 106 33.56 -0.48 6.27
CA PHE A 106 32.90 0.72 5.81
C PHE A 106 33.44 1.17 4.44
N ILE A 107 34.76 1.07 4.19
CA ILE A 107 35.40 1.51 2.94
C ILE A 107 34.83 0.75 1.74
N HIS A 108 34.62 -0.56 1.84
CA HIS A 108 34.05 -1.36 0.75
C HIS A 108 32.65 -0.88 0.35
N PHE A 109 31.82 -0.60 1.33
CA PHE A 109 30.46 -0.15 1.06
C PHE A 109 30.41 1.32 0.60
N SER A 110 31.18 2.21 1.20
CA SER A 110 31.21 3.64 0.83
C SER A 110 31.74 3.82 -0.60
N THR A 111 32.80 3.08 -1.00
CA THR A 111 33.32 3.09 -2.36
C THR A 111 32.29 2.55 -3.35
N PHE A 112 31.63 1.44 -3.05
CA PHE A 112 30.53 0.93 -3.87
C PHE A 112 29.45 1.97 -4.08
N VAL A 113 29.03 2.67 -3.03
CA VAL A 113 27.98 3.66 -3.09
C VAL A 113 28.39 4.87 -3.94
N THR A 114 29.63 5.34 -3.80
CA THR A 114 30.13 6.50 -4.57
C THR A 114 30.33 6.21 -6.05
N LEU A 115 30.70 4.98 -6.40
CA LEU A 115 30.88 4.55 -7.79
C LEU A 115 29.57 4.18 -8.50
N ARG A 116 28.45 4.16 -7.81
CA ARG A 116 27.16 3.84 -8.42
C ARG A 116 26.76 4.87 -9.45
N LYS A 117 26.44 4.40 -10.66
CA LYS A 117 25.89 5.21 -11.73
C LYS A 117 24.38 5.00 -11.83
N ALA A 118 23.65 6.06 -12.18
CA ALA A 118 22.25 5.92 -12.53
C ALA A 118 22.11 5.02 -13.76
N ARG A 119 21.10 4.15 -13.76
CA ARG A 119 20.74 3.41 -14.98
C ARG A 119 20.31 4.46 -16.03
N LYS A 120 20.75 4.29 -17.26
CA LYS A 120 20.23 5.09 -18.39
C LYS A 120 18.72 4.90 -18.43
N GLY A 121 17.97 5.95 -18.06
CA GLY A 121 16.52 5.93 -18.08
C GLY A 121 16.02 5.78 -19.52
N LYS A 122 14.81 5.25 -19.70
CA LYS A 122 14.11 5.23 -21.00
C LYS A 122 13.85 6.65 -21.57
N HIS A 123 14.08 7.69 -20.79
CA HIS A 123 13.95 9.08 -21.19
C HIS A 123 15.29 9.63 -21.69
N ARG A 124 15.32 9.93 -22.96
CA ARG A 124 16.39 10.45 -23.79
C ARG A 124 17.41 11.36 -23.08
N GLY A 125 18.66 10.95 -23.05
CA GLY A 125 19.82 11.82 -23.22
C GLY A 125 20.44 12.47 -21.99
N LYS A 126 19.79 12.58 -20.83
CA LYS A 126 20.41 13.07 -19.60
C LYS A 126 20.84 11.92 -18.69
N ALA A 127 22.12 11.87 -18.34
CA ALA A 127 22.61 11.02 -17.27
C ALA A 127 21.93 11.47 -15.97
N MET A 128 20.91 10.74 -15.52
CA MET A 128 20.26 11.04 -14.26
C MET A 128 21.20 10.70 -13.11
N SER A 129 21.41 11.64 -12.19
CA SER A 129 22.08 11.36 -10.93
C SER A 129 21.20 10.46 -10.06
N LEU A 130 21.82 9.63 -9.22
CA LEU A 130 21.08 8.82 -8.25
C LEU A 130 20.48 9.73 -7.18
N GLY A 131 19.20 9.57 -6.93
CA GLY A 131 18.54 10.28 -5.82
C GLY A 131 18.79 9.59 -4.47
N ASN A 132 18.55 10.30 -3.37
CA ASN A 132 18.73 9.83 -1.99
C ASN A 132 18.07 8.46 -1.73
N ALA A 133 16.88 8.22 -2.27
CA ALA A 133 16.17 6.96 -2.12
C ALA A 133 16.96 5.73 -2.59
N SER A 134 17.78 5.86 -3.65
CA SER A 134 18.61 4.76 -4.16
C SER A 134 19.76 4.42 -3.21
N TYR A 135 20.33 5.41 -2.56
CA TYR A 135 21.36 5.24 -1.55
C TYR A 135 20.81 4.66 -0.25
N GLU A 136 19.68 5.17 0.20
CA GLU A 136 18.96 4.67 1.38
C GLU A 136 18.49 3.24 1.21
N GLN A 137 18.09 2.86 0.00
CA GLN A 137 17.72 1.48 -0.30
C GLN A 137 18.93 0.54 -0.21
N ALA A 138 20.12 0.96 -0.68
CA ALA A 138 21.33 0.18 -0.56
C ALA A 138 21.75 0.00 0.92
N GLN A 139 21.67 1.09 1.71
CA GLN A 139 21.94 1.04 3.15
C GLN A 139 20.97 0.09 3.88
N SER A 140 19.66 0.19 3.55
CA SER A 140 18.65 -0.66 4.17
C SER A 140 18.84 -2.13 3.81
N ALA A 141 19.26 -2.42 2.57
CA ALA A 141 19.57 -3.77 2.12
C ALA A 141 20.77 -4.35 2.86
N LEU A 142 21.84 -3.58 3.04
CA LEU A 142 23.02 -4.02 3.80
C LEU A 142 22.65 -4.30 5.27
N LYS A 143 21.94 -3.38 5.92
CA LYS A 143 21.47 -3.58 7.31
C LYS A 143 20.57 -4.80 7.45
N HIS A 144 19.72 -5.06 6.46
CA HIS A 144 18.88 -6.25 6.45
C HIS A 144 19.71 -7.51 6.34
N LEU A 145 20.75 -7.51 5.49
CA LEU A 145 21.66 -8.64 5.33
C LEU A 145 22.35 -9.01 6.64
N PHE A 146 22.91 -8.02 7.36
CA PHE A 146 23.49 -8.26 8.70
C PHE A 146 22.46 -8.79 9.70
N ARG A 147 21.23 -8.29 9.66
CA ARG A 147 20.14 -8.77 10.55
C ARG A 147 19.75 -10.22 10.27
N MET A 148 19.84 -10.67 9.02
CA MET A 148 19.52 -12.04 8.64
C MET A 148 20.70 -13.00 8.90
N SER A 149 21.92 -12.50 8.93
CA SER A 149 23.11 -13.29 9.23
C SER A 149 23.30 -13.50 10.74
N LYS A 150 24.19 -14.41 11.10
CA LYS A 150 24.66 -14.58 12.49
C LYS A 150 25.61 -13.46 12.96
N TYR A 151 26.07 -12.61 12.04
CA TYR A 151 27.05 -11.58 12.34
C TYR A 151 26.36 -10.25 12.63
N SER A 152 26.81 -9.55 13.69
CA SER A 152 26.44 -8.18 13.94
C SER A 152 27.32 -7.21 13.14
N MET A 153 26.76 -6.09 12.72
CA MET A 153 27.56 -5.01 12.14
C MET A 153 28.40 -4.38 13.23
N ASP A 154 29.68 -4.17 12.95
CA ASP A 154 30.60 -3.49 13.85
C ASP A 154 30.06 -2.09 14.23
N PRO A 155 30.12 -1.65 15.51
CA PRO A 155 29.63 -0.35 15.96
C PRO A 155 30.26 0.83 15.24
N ASP A 156 31.57 0.76 14.92
CA ASP A 156 32.28 1.82 14.22
C ASP A 156 31.81 1.87 12.78
N PHE A 157 31.71 0.72 12.11
CA PHE A 157 31.09 0.65 10.77
C PHE A 157 29.69 1.25 10.76
N PHE A 158 28.85 0.94 11.75
CA PHE A 158 27.49 1.48 11.83
C PHE A 158 27.49 3.00 11.99
N THR A 159 28.39 3.54 12.79
CA THR A 159 28.52 4.98 13.06
C THR A 159 29.02 5.72 11.82
N GLU A 160 30.07 5.24 11.19
CA GLU A 160 30.61 5.78 9.93
C GLU A 160 29.58 5.75 8.82
N LEU A 161 28.83 4.65 8.68
CA LEU A 161 27.74 4.50 7.71
C LEU A 161 26.64 5.55 7.92
N LYS A 162 26.28 5.84 9.17
CA LYS A 162 25.29 6.86 9.51
C LYS A 162 25.75 8.27 9.12
N GLN A 163 27.01 8.59 9.41
CA GLN A 163 27.62 9.88 9.06
C GLN A 163 27.76 10.04 7.54
N PHE A 164 28.23 9.01 6.86
CA PHE A 164 28.38 8.98 5.41
C PHE A 164 27.06 9.22 4.71
N MET A 165 26.00 8.55 5.14
CA MET A 165 24.65 8.75 4.56
C MET A 165 24.10 10.16 4.80
N LYS A 166 24.49 10.81 5.88
CA LYS A 166 24.20 12.24 6.10
C LYS A 166 24.95 13.13 5.09
N GLY A 167 26.23 12.79 4.83
CA GLY A 167 27.04 13.46 3.80
C GLY A 167 26.47 13.29 2.39
N ILE A 168 26.08 12.07 2.01
CA ILE A 168 25.44 11.77 0.72
C ILE A 168 24.19 12.63 0.49
N ARG A 169 23.33 12.77 1.50
CA ARG A 169 22.12 13.61 1.38
C ARG A 169 22.46 15.06 1.07
N ARG A 170 23.48 15.61 1.73
CA ARG A 170 23.97 16.98 1.47
C ARG A 170 24.56 17.07 0.08
N HIS A 171 25.46 16.16 -0.29
CA HIS A 171 26.06 16.13 -1.62
C HIS A 171 25.02 16.08 -2.75
N VAL A 172 23.97 15.27 -2.61
CA VAL A 172 22.87 15.20 -3.59
C VAL A 172 22.09 16.52 -3.63
N ALA A 173 21.91 17.19 -2.49
CA ALA A 173 21.25 18.50 -2.44
C ALA A 173 22.10 19.57 -3.09
N ASP A 174 23.40 19.65 -2.76
CA ASP A 174 24.35 20.62 -3.33
C ASP A 174 24.45 20.47 -4.85
N LYS A 175 24.51 19.22 -5.33
CA LYS A 175 24.53 18.94 -6.76
C LYS A 175 23.27 19.45 -7.47
N LYS A 176 22.10 19.32 -6.86
CA LYS A 176 20.84 19.85 -7.40
C LYS A 176 20.88 21.38 -7.50
N VAL A 177 21.40 22.04 -6.48
CA VAL A 177 21.55 23.49 -6.48
C VAL A 177 22.49 23.93 -7.61
N LEU A 178 23.64 23.26 -7.76
CA LEU A 178 24.61 23.57 -8.82
C LEU A 178 24.06 23.32 -10.24
N GLU A 179 23.23 22.31 -10.41
CA GLU A 179 22.58 21.98 -11.69
C GLU A 179 21.33 22.85 -11.97
N GLY A 180 20.97 23.76 -11.04
CA GLY A 180 19.74 24.56 -11.14
C GLY A 180 18.47 23.69 -11.12
N ASP A 181 18.56 22.48 -10.59
CA ASP A 181 17.44 21.52 -10.53
C ASP A 181 16.51 21.88 -9.37
N VAL A 182 15.54 22.75 -9.66
CA VAL A 182 14.43 23.08 -8.76
C VAL A 182 13.28 22.07 -8.82
N SER A 183 13.50 20.92 -9.47
CA SER A 183 12.46 19.92 -9.61
C SER A 183 11.97 19.43 -8.25
N ILE A 184 10.66 19.37 -8.13
CA ILE A 184 10.00 18.83 -6.94
C ILE A 184 10.39 17.34 -6.80
N ILE A 185 10.90 16.96 -5.64
CA ILE A 185 11.23 15.56 -5.35
C ILE A 185 9.96 14.73 -5.35
N GLY A 186 9.85 13.85 -6.34
CA GLY A 186 8.72 12.94 -6.52
C GLY A 186 7.60 13.55 -7.38
N LYS A 187 6.45 12.87 -7.40
CA LYS A 187 5.30 13.29 -8.21
C LYS A 187 4.60 14.49 -7.58
N LYS A 188 4.03 15.38 -8.41
CA LYS A 188 3.22 16.51 -7.97
C LYS A 188 1.98 16.03 -7.21
N LYS A 189 1.44 16.89 -6.34
CA LYS A 189 0.11 16.67 -5.77
C LYS A 189 -0.95 16.84 -6.86
N MET A 190 -1.98 16.03 -6.83
CA MET A 190 -3.18 16.21 -7.65
C MET A 190 -4.06 17.24 -6.93
N GLY A 191 -4.14 18.48 -7.44
CA GLY A 191 -5.06 19.48 -6.90
C GLY A 191 -6.52 19.05 -7.08
N PHE A 192 -7.46 19.66 -6.35
CA PHE A 192 -8.88 19.31 -6.46
C PHE A 192 -9.42 19.50 -7.89
N ASP A 193 -9.03 20.60 -8.55
CA ASP A 193 -9.43 20.86 -9.94
C ASP A 193 -8.87 19.83 -10.93
N VAL A 194 -7.61 19.38 -10.68
CA VAL A 194 -6.99 18.30 -11.47
C VAL A 194 -7.73 16.98 -11.25
N TYR A 195 -8.07 16.65 -10.00
CA TYR A 195 -8.86 15.47 -9.66
C TYR A 195 -10.22 15.47 -10.36
N LYS A 196 -10.94 16.60 -10.25
CA LYS A 196 -12.24 16.79 -10.91
C LYS A 196 -12.12 16.63 -12.43
N LYS A 197 -11.11 17.27 -13.05
CA LYS A 197 -10.89 17.18 -14.50
C LYS A 197 -10.58 15.74 -14.95
N ILE A 198 -9.78 14.99 -14.21
CA ILE A 198 -9.49 13.59 -14.53
C ILE A 198 -10.76 12.74 -14.45
N CYS A 199 -11.56 12.90 -13.39
CA CYS A 199 -12.81 12.16 -13.24
C CYS A 199 -13.82 12.50 -14.35
N GLU A 200 -13.94 13.79 -14.73
CA GLU A 200 -14.74 14.24 -15.87
C GLU A 200 -14.29 13.56 -17.18
N LEU A 201 -13.00 13.54 -17.45
CA LEU A 201 -12.45 12.94 -18.66
C LEU A 201 -12.61 11.41 -18.65
N PHE A 202 -12.41 10.75 -17.52
CA PHE A 202 -12.70 9.32 -17.42
C PHE A 202 -14.17 8.98 -17.71
N LEU A 203 -15.09 9.86 -17.32
CA LEU A 203 -16.52 9.69 -17.59
C LEU A 203 -16.86 9.88 -19.08
N LYS A 204 -16.09 10.70 -19.81
CA LYS A 204 -16.27 10.97 -21.24
C LYS A 204 -15.65 9.89 -22.13
N GLU A 205 -14.69 9.13 -21.61
CA GLU A 205 -14.03 8.07 -22.37
C GLU A 205 -14.85 6.80 -22.37
N GLU A 206 -14.88 6.14 -23.53
CA GLU A 206 -15.52 4.85 -23.69
C GLU A 206 -14.62 3.70 -23.19
N GLY A 207 -15.24 2.67 -22.63
CA GLY A 207 -14.58 1.43 -22.25
C GLY A 207 -14.52 1.19 -20.73
N GLU A 208 -14.57 -0.08 -20.38
CA GLU A 208 -14.58 -0.57 -18.99
C GLU A 208 -13.36 -0.15 -18.18
N GLU A 209 -12.23 0.09 -18.86
CA GLU A 209 -11.00 0.50 -18.20
C GLU A 209 -11.10 1.89 -17.58
N PHE A 210 -11.85 2.81 -18.20
CA PHE A 210 -12.05 4.16 -17.68
C PHE A 210 -13.12 4.19 -16.59
N ILE A 211 -14.12 3.30 -16.65
CA ILE A 211 -15.07 3.07 -15.56
C ILE A 211 -14.31 2.58 -14.33
N PHE A 212 -13.44 1.58 -14.50
CA PHE A 212 -12.54 1.10 -13.44
C PHE A 212 -11.64 2.22 -12.90
N ALA A 213 -10.97 2.97 -13.79
CA ALA A 213 -10.02 4.00 -13.40
C ALA A 213 -10.68 5.13 -12.61
N ARG A 214 -11.90 5.52 -12.98
CA ARG A 214 -12.69 6.51 -12.25
C ARG A 214 -13.07 6.00 -10.87
N ALA A 215 -13.61 4.79 -10.75
CA ALA A 215 -13.96 4.19 -9.45
C ALA A 215 -12.72 4.07 -8.54
N PHE A 216 -11.60 3.63 -9.10
CA PHE A 216 -10.34 3.49 -8.37
C PHE A 216 -9.83 4.84 -7.86
N LEU A 217 -9.83 5.87 -8.72
CA LEU A 217 -9.37 7.23 -8.35
C LEU A 217 -10.30 7.87 -7.31
N CYS A 218 -11.62 7.77 -7.49
CA CYS A 218 -12.59 8.30 -6.53
C CYS A 218 -12.41 7.67 -5.15
N LEU A 219 -12.18 6.36 -5.07
CA LEU A 219 -11.89 5.70 -3.80
C LEU A 219 -10.54 6.09 -3.23
N GLU A 220 -9.48 6.15 -4.05
CA GLU A 220 -8.14 6.57 -3.59
C GLU A 220 -8.16 7.97 -2.99
N TRP A 221 -8.89 8.89 -3.62
CA TRP A 221 -9.08 10.26 -3.15
C TRP A 221 -9.90 10.32 -1.86
N ASN A 222 -11.11 9.77 -1.89
CA ASN A 222 -12.04 9.86 -0.75
C ASN A 222 -11.54 9.12 0.48
N LEU A 223 -10.89 7.97 0.32
CA LEU A 223 -10.28 7.23 1.42
C LEU A 223 -8.92 7.79 1.86
N MET A 224 -8.37 8.78 1.16
CA MET A 224 -6.98 9.22 1.32
C MET A 224 -6.00 8.03 1.34
N ALA A 225 -6.34 6.96 0.64
CA ALA A 225 -5.65 5.69 0.71
C ALA A 225 -4.39 5.66 -0.19
N ARG A 226 -3.50 4.73 0.07
CA ARG A 226 -2.49 4.33 -0.93
C ARG A 226 -3.15 3.43 -1.95
N SER A 227 -2.71 3.48 -3.20
CA SER A 227 -3.22 2.59 -4.26
C SER A 227 -3.20 1.11 -3.85
N GLU A 228 -2.18 0.68 -3.09
CA GLU A 228 -2.08 -0.68 -2.56
C GLU A 228 -3.25 -1.01 -1.60
N ASN A 229 -3.69 -0.05 -0.79
CA ASN A 229 -4.83 -0.23 0.09
C ASN A 229 -6.13 -0.36 -0.72
N VAL A 230 -6.31 0.48 -1.75
CA VAL A 230 -7.49 0.42 -2.64
C VAL A 230 -7.56 -0.91 -3.40
N VAL A 231 -6.41 -1.40 -3.91
CA VAL A 231 -6.32 -2.73 -4.54
C VAL A 231 -6.75 -3.85 -3.60
N ASN A 232 -6.52 -3.68 -2.30
CA ASN A 232 -6.81 -4.70 -1.28
C ASN A 232 -8.17 -4.52 -0.58
N VAL A 233 -9.02 -3.61 -1.05
CA VAL A 233 -10.40 -3.49 -0.54
C VAL A 233 -11.20 -4.75 -0.90
N HIS A 234 -11.89 -5.30 0.09
CA HIS A 234 -12.81 -6.42 -0.09
C HIS A 234 -14.26 -5.92 0.01
N ILE A 235 -15.16 -6.49 -0.78
CA ILE A 235 -16.58 -6.11 -0.81
C ILE A 235 -17.22 -6.23 0.56
N PHE A 236 -16.92 -7.28 1.30
CA PHE A 236 -17.47 -7.52 2.64
C PHE A 236 -16.91 -6.59 3.74
N HIS A 237 -15.97 -5.69 3.38
CA HIS A 237 -15.52 -4.60 4.24
C HIS A 237 -16.14 -3.26 3.86
N VAL A 238 -17.15 -3.29 2.97
CA VAL A 238 -17.90 -2.11 2.54
C VAL A 238 -19.34 -2.29 2.98
N GLU A 239 -19.85 -1.35 3.74
CA GLU A 239 -21.22 -1.36 4.26
C GLU A 239 -21.90 -0.04 3.93
N TRP A 240 -23.20 -0.08 3.72
CA TRP A 240 -24.02 1.14 3.70
C TRP A 240 -24.42 1.45 5.14
N ASN A 241 -24.18 2.67 5.58
CA ASN A 241 -24.56 3.11 6.92
C ASN A 241 -25.17 4.51 6.86
N ALA A 242 -26.46 4.61 7.14
CA ALA A 242 -27.24 5.84 7.03
C ALA A 242 -27.08 6.52 5.65
N ASP A 243 -26.24 7.54 5.53
CA ASP A 243 -26.08 8.39 4.37
C ASP A 243 -24.75 8.19 3.63
N CYS A 244 -24.00 7.16 3.96
CA CYS A 244 -22.67 6.98 3.39
C CYS A 244 -22.27 5.49 3.23
N LEU A 245 -21.26 5.25 2.41
CA LEU A 245 -20.53 3.99 2.40
C LEU A 245 -19.45 4.04 3.48
N VAL A 246 -19.36 3.00 4.27
CA VAL A 246 -18.32 2.80 5.27
C VAL A 246 -17.36 1.74 4.80
N PHE A 247 -16.09 2.07 4.79
CA PHE A 247 -15.00 1.16 4.45
C PHE A 247 -14.22 0.80 5.71
N ARG A 248 -13.73 -0.46 5.79
CA ARG A 248 -12.80 -0.91 6.83
C ARG A 248 -11.56 -1.55 6.21
N PHE A 249 -10.39 -1.25 6.78
CA PHE A 249 -9.13 -1.84 6.34
C PHE A 249 -8.59 -2.77 7.43
N VAL A 250 -8.55 -4.07 7.16
CA VAL A 250 -8.00 -5.07 8.10
C VAL A 250 -6.50 -4.88 8.31
N LYS A 251 -5.78 -4.49 7.24
CA LYS A 251 -4.34 -4.23 7.27
C LYS A 251 -3.97 -3.10 6.34
N SER A 252 -2.99 -2.32 6.74
CA SER A 252 -2.38 -1.30 5.90
C SER A 252 -0.86 -1.33 6.00
N LYS A 253 -0.15 -0.61 5.13
CA LYS A 253 1.32 -0.49 5.23
C LYS A 253 1.79 0.13 6.56
N GLY A 254 0.97 0.98 7.16
CA GLY A 254 1.25 1.60 8.47
C GLY A 254 0.79 0.76 9.65
N ASP A 255 -0.15 -0.15 9.40
CA ASP A 255 -0.69 -1.06 10.41
C ASP A 255 -0.72 -2.49 9.86
N GLN A 256 0.41 -3.17 10.01
CA GLN A 256 0.56 -4.58 9.61
C GLN A 256 -0.05 -5.55 10.61
N THR A 257 -0.37 -5.07 11.81
CA THR A 257 -0.91 -5.86 12.92
C THR A 257 -2.43 -5.84 12.99
N GLY A 258 -3.08 -4.91 12.25
CA GLY A 258 -4.54 -4.76 12.24
C GLY A 258 -5.09 -4.12 13.52
N ARG A 259 -4.29 -3.31 14.23
CA ARG A 259 -4.71 -2.63 15.47
C ARG A 259 -5.86 -1.64 15.24
N ASN A 260 -5.95 -1.09 14.03
CA ASN A 260 -6.95 -0.10 13.65
C ASN A 260 -7.99 -0.71 12.69
N SER A 261 -8.22 -2.02 12.77
CA SER A 261 -9.19 -2.72 11.91
C SER A 261 -10.65 -2.35 12.21
N ASP A 262 -10.91 -1.74 13.36
CA ASP A 262 -12.19 -1.20 13.80
C ASP A 262 -12.47 0.23 13.31
N GLN A 263 -11.46 0.93 12.79
CA GLN A 263 -11.66 2.27 12.23
C GLN A 263 -12.53 2.22 10.97
N GLU A 264 -13.37 3.23 10.86
CA GLU A 264 -14.32 3.41 9.78
C GLU A 264 -13.93 4.62 8.91
N TRP A 265 -13.99 4.45 7.59
CA TRP A 265 -13.82 5.52 6.61
C TRP A 265 -15.16 5.81 5.94
N HIS A 266 -15.76 6.96 6.27
CA HIS A 266 -17.05 7.37 5.76
C HIS A 266 -16.89 8.05 4.40
N VAL A 267 -17.53 7.51 3.38
CA VAL A 267 -17.47 8.00 1.99
C VAL A 267 -18.86 8.43 1.56
N TYR A 268 -19.00 9.71 1.26
CA TYR A 268 -20.28 10.34 0.97
C TYR A 268 -20.51 10.49 -0.53
N ALA A 269 -21.75 10.37 -0.97
CA ALA A 269 -22.15 10.74 -2.32
C ALA A 269 -22.01 12.25 -2.53
N ASN A 270 -21.70 12.65 -3.77
CA ASN A 270 -21.76 14.05 -4.18
C ASN A 270 -22.76 14.20 -5.33
N PRO A 271 -24.03 14.54 -5.05
CA PRO A 271 -25.05 14.71 -6.07
C PRO A 271 -24.85 15.96 -6.94
N HIS A 272 -24.07 16.94 -6.46
CA HIS A 272 -23.83 18.19 -7.17
C HIS A 272 -22.71 18.08 -8.20
N ASN A 273 -21.79 17.14 -8.02
CA ASN A 273 -20.67 16.88 -8.92
C ASN A 273 -20.58 15.37 -9.20
N PRO A 274 -21.45 14.84 -10.06
CA PRO A 274 -21.53 13.39 -10.32
C PRO A 274 -20.25 12.80 -10.88
N GLU A 275 -19.41 13.61 -11.54
CA GLU A 275 -18.11 13.18 -12.07
C GLU A 275 -17.15 12.70 -10.97
N ILE A 276 -17.17 13.35 -9.80
CA ILE A 276 -16.33 13.00 -8.65
C ILE A 276 -17.07 12.20 -7.57
N CYS A 277 -18.35 11.91 -7.77
CA CYS A 277 -19.14 11.17 -6.80
C CYS A 277 -18.61 9.73 -6.65
N PRO A 278 -18.06 9.35 -5.48
CA PRO A 278 -17.48 8.03 -5.28
C PRO A 278 -18.54 6.92 -5.30
N VAL A 279 -19.74 7.20 -4.80
CA VAL A 279 -20.86 6.24 -4.77
C VAL A 279 -21.29 5.93 -6.21
N LEU A 280 -21.51 6.96 -7.04
CA LEU A 280 -21.88 6.77 -8.44
C LEU A 280 -20.75 6.08 -9.22
N ALA A 281 -19.48 6.45 -8.99
CA ALA A 281 -18.36 5.82 -9.66
C ALA A 281 -18.26 4.33 -9.34
N LEU A 282 -18.47 3.98 -8.06
CA LEU A 282 -18.47 2.60 -7.60
C LEU A 282 -19.66 1.82 -8.15
N ALA A 283 -20.87 2.42 -8.16
CA ALA A 283 -22.05 1.79 -8.74
C ALA A 283 -21.85 1.48 -10.22
N CYS A 284 -21.39 2.46 -11.02
CA CYS A 284 -21.07 2.21 -12.45
C CYS A 284 -20.09 1.05 -12.62
N TYR A 285 -19.04 1.00 -11.79
CA TYR A 285 -18.05 -0.06 -11.85
C TYR A 285 -18.62 -1.44 -11.52
N ILE A 286 -19.43 -1.54 -10.46
CA ILE A 286 -20.05 -2.79 -10.00
C ILE A 286 -21.03 -3.30 -11.05
N PHE A 287 -21.91 -2.44 -11.58
CA PHE A 287 -22.89 -2.82 -12.60
C PHE A 287 -22.23 -3.25 -13.94
N SER A 288 -21.08 -2.66 -14.27
CA SER A 288 -20.30 -3.07 -15.43
C SER A 288 -19.50 -4.37 -15.21
N ASN A 289 -19.40 -4.84 -13.96
CA ASN A 289 -18.62 -6.02 -13.61
C ASN A 289 -19.42 -6.96 -12.66
N PRO A 290 -20.55 -7.51 -13.09
CA PRO A 290 -21.43 -8.31 -12.22
C PRO A 290 -20.75 -9.56 -11.65
N GLY A 291 -19.71 -10.07 -12.31
CA GLY A 291 -18.90 -11.20 -11.82
C GLY A 291 -18.12 -10.94 -10.51
N ILE A 292 -18.11 -9.70 -10.00
CA ILE A 292 -17.47 -9.39 -8.73
C ILE A 292 -18.15 -10.11 -7.55
N PHE A 293 -19.47 -10.30 -7.64
CA PHE A 293 -20.29 -10.96 -6.62
C PHE A 293 -20.46 -12.47 -6.82
N GLN A 294 -20.06 -13.02 -7.99
CA GLN A 294 -20.19 -14.44 -8.22
C GLN A 294 -19.20 -15.23 -7.38
N GLU A 295 -19.72 -16.15 -6.59
CA GLU A 295 -18.95 -17.19 -5.90
C GLU A 295 -18.53 -18.26 -6.94
N GLY A 296 -17.63 -17.87 -7.86
CA GLY A 296 -17.05 -18.83 -8.80
C GLY A 296 -16.03 -19.72 -8.11
N GLU A 297 -16.00 -20.99 -8.47
CA GLU A 297 -14.90 -21.91 -8.21
C GLU A 297 -13.58 -21.24 -8.61
N GLU A 298 -12.47 -21.58 -7.93
CA GLU A 298 -11.14 -21.02 -8.20
C GLU A 298 -10.74 -21.21 -9.67
N GLU A 299 -11.14 -20.29 -10.54
CA GLU A 299 -10.69 -20.30 -11.92
C GLU A 299 -9.22 -19.92 -12.00
N VAL A 300 -8.38 -20.87 -12.27
CA VAL A 300 -6.97 -20.67 -12.60
C VAL A 300 -6.90 -20.03 -14.00
N VAL A 301 -6.90 -18.71 -14.07
CA VAL A 301 -6.68 -18.00 -15.33
C VAL A 301 -5.26 -18.24 -15.80
N LYS A 302 -5.09 -19.12 -16.78
CA LYS A 302 -3.84 -19.27 -17.53
C LYS A 302 -3.62 -17.97 -18.32
N GLY A 303 -2.70 -17.13 -17.85
CA GLY A 303 -2.30 -15.93 -18.58
C GLY A 303 -1.67 -16.31 -19.92
N GLY A 304 -2.37 -16.06 -21.01
CA GLY A 304 -1.81 -16.10 -22.35
C GLY A 304 -0.85 -14.92 -22.56
N GLY A 305 0.43 -15.15 -22.37
CA GLY A 305 1.50 -14.19 -22.64
C GLY A 305 2.82 -14.93 -22.64
N SER A 306 3.47 -15.04 -23.79
CA SER A 306 4.78 -15.65 -23.97
C SER A 306 5.87 -14.82 -23.26
N GLY A 307 6.11 -15.13 -21.99
CA GLY A 307 7.17 -14.58 -21.17
C GLY A 307 7.39 -15.51 -19.99
N SER A 308 8.54 -16.15 -19.92
CA SER A 308 8.90 -17.17 -18.94
C SER A 308 8.75 -16.64 -17.50
N GLY A 309 7.70 -17.07 -16.81
CA GLY A 309 7.34 -16.70 -15.45
C GLY A 309 5.89 -17.01 -15.16
N SER A 310 5.42 -18.21 -15.50
CA SER A 310 4.04 -18.67 -15.25
C SER A 310 3.81 -18.90 -13.75
N GLY A 311 3.60 -17.82 -13.02
CA GLY A 311 3.01 -17.84 -11.70
C GLY A 311 1.49 -17.75 -11.86
N SER A 312 0.79 -18.86 -11.68
CA SER A 312 -0.66 -18.92 -11.55
C SER A 312 -1.13 -17.93 -10.49
N GLN A 313 -1.71 -16.78 -10.89
CA GLN A 313 -2.25 -15.81 -9.96
C GLN A 313 -3.64 -16.29 -9.52
N ARG A 314 -3.74 -16.79 -8.29
CA ARG A 314 -5.05 -17.10 -7.69
C ARG A 314 -5.87 -15.81 -7.59
N ARG A 315 -7.07 -15.79 -8.15
CA ARG A 315 -8.08 -14.75 -7.89
C ARG A 315 -8.36 -14.77 -6.38
N GLN A 316 -8.04 -13.70 -5.69
CA GLN A 316 -8.42 -13.58 -4.28
C GLN A 316 -9.91 -13.24 -4.23
N LYS A 317 -10.71 -14.18 -3.71
CA LYS A 317 -12.17 -14.02 -3.52
C LYS A 317 -12.51 -12.74 -2.76
N GLY A 318 -13.56 -12.06 -3.19
CA GLY A 318 -14.14 -10.90 -2.51
C GLY A 318 -13.40 -9.58 -2.66
N ARG A 319 -12.40 -9.46 -3.54
CA ARG A 319 -11.80 -8.16 -3.83
C ARG A 319 -12.73 -7.30 -4.67
N LEU A 320 -12.85 -6.03 -4.27
CA LEU A 320 -13.61 -5.03 -5.04
C LEU A 320 -13.04 -4.85 -6.46
N PHE A 321 -11.71 -4.85 -6.59
CA PHE A 321 -11.00 -4.79 -7.88
C PHE A 321 -10.27 -6.12 -8.10
N PRO A 322 -10.93 -7.14 -8.69
CA PRO A 322 -10.33 -8.46 -8.90
C PRO A 322 -9.25 -8.42 -9.98
N GLY A 323 -8.32 -9.37 -9.92
CA GLY A 323 -7.23 -9.53 -10.87
C GLY A 323 -5.89 -9.02 -10.34
N GLY A 324 -4.83 -9.29 -11.10
CA GLY A 324 -3.48 -8.83 -10.80
C GLY A 324 -3.20 -7.46 -11.39
N ASN A 325 -2.21 -6.76 -10.80
CA ASN A 325 -1.64 -5.54 -11.39
C ASN A 325 -2.58 -4.34 -11.58
N GLN A 326 -3.61 -4.22 -10.73
CA GLN A 326 -4.59 -3.12 -10.79
C GLN A 326 -3.93 -1.73 -10.66
N TYR A 327 -2.83 -1.68 -9.92
CA TYR A 327 -2.01 -0.47 -9.84
C TYR A 327 -1.51 0.01 -11.21
N ASN A 328 -0.89 -0.86 -12.00
CA ASN A 328 -0.39 -0.45 -13.33
C ASN A 328 -1.54 -0.15 -14.27
N ARG A 329 -2.63 -0.94 -14.23
CA ARG A 329 -3.85 -0.69 -15.00
C ARG A 329 -4.38 0.73 -14.76
N PHE A 330 -4.47 1.16 -13.51
CA PHE A 330 -4.86 2.52 -13.17
C PHE A 330 -3.85 3.56 -13.67
N MET A 331 -2.54 3.33 -13.46
CA MET A 331 -1.50 4.25 -13.90
C MET A 331 -1.46 4.41 -15.42
N ASP A 332 -1.72 3.36 -16.18
CA ASP A 332 -1.79 3.39 -17.63
C ASP A 332 -3.00 4.23 -18.11
N CYS A 333 -4.17 4.07 -17.48
CA CYS A 333 -5.35 4.92 -17.75
C CYS A 333 -5.08 6.38 -17.43
N LEU A 334 -4.49 6.67 -16.27
CA LEU A 334 -4.12 8.03 -15.87
C LEU A 334 -3.14 8.66 -16.88
N HIS A 335 -2.13 7.91 -17.29
CA HIS A 335 -1.17 8.40 -18.28
C HIS A 335 -1.83 8.68 -19.65
N ARG A 336 -2.67 7.76 -20.12
CA ARG A 336 -3.41 7.93 -21.39
C ARG A 336 -4.24 9.21 -21.41
N ILE A 337 -4.98 9.50 -20.32
CA ILE A 337 -5.80 10.72 -20.21
C ILE A 337 -4.95 11.99 -20.25
N VAL A 338 -3.87 12.04 -19.47
CA VAL A 338 -2.99 13.23 -19.44
C VAL A 338 -2.32 13.48 -20.78
N VAL A 339 -1.95 12.42 -21.50
CA VAL A 339 -1.36 12.53 -22.85
C VAL A 339 -2.38 12.89 -23.92
N LYS A 340 -3.62 12.37 -23.81
CA LYS A 340 -4.69 12.63 -24.79
C LYS A 340 -5.22 14.06 -24.72
N TYR A 341 -5.23 14.68 -23.52
CA TYR A 341 -5.79 16.02 -23.30
C TYR A 341 -4.75 17.01 -22.72
N PRO A 342 -3.61 17.23 -23.40
CA PRO A 342 -2.48 17.97 -22.85
C PRO A 342 -2.84 19.41 -22.48
N GLU A 343 -3.64 20.08 -23.29
CA GLU A 343 -4.03 21.49 -23.10
C GLU A 343 -4.82 21.68 -21.80
N ALA A 344 -5.78 20.77 -21.52
CA ALA A 344 -6.57 20.82 -20.31
C ALA A 344 -5.71 20.67 -19.04
N PHE A 345 -4.64 19.88 -19.13
CA PHE A 345 -3.73 19.67 -18.00
C PHE A 345 -2.66 20.77 -17.91
N PHE A 346 -2.17 21.31 -19.02
CA PHE A 346 -1.24 22.46 -19.00
C PHE A 346 -1.89 23.68 -18.35
N ALA A 347 -3.16 23.95 -18.63
CA ALA A 347 -3.92 25.03 -17.98
C ALA A 347 -3.98 24.85 -16.44
N LEU A 348 -3.91 23.63 -15.95
CA LEU A 348 -3.86 23.29 -14.52
C LEU A 348 -2.41 23.10 -13.98
N GLY A 349 -1.40 23.45 -14.76
CA GLY A 349 0.01 23.34 -14.39
C GLY A 349 0.53 21.90 -14.29
N ILE A 350 -0.09 20.95 -14.99
CA ILE A 350 0.27 19.53 -15.01
C ILE A 350 0.83 19.15 -16.37
N SER A 351 2.00 18.52 -16.36
CA SER A 351 2.64 17.95 -17.54
C SER A 351 2.57 16.41 -17.51
N PRO A 352 2.70 15.74 -18.67
CA PRO A 352 2.82 14.29 -18.73
C PRO A 352 3.97 13.81 -17.83
N GLY A 353 3.66 12.86 -16.93
CA GLY A 353 4.64 12.33 -15.98
C GLY A 353 4.68 13.03 -14.61
N ASP A 354 4.00 14.15 -14.41
CA ASP A 354 3.93 14.84 -13.10
C ASP A 354 3.12 14.05 -12.07
N LEU A 355 2.08 13.36 -12.53
CA LEU A 355 1.20 12.58 -11.66
C LEU A 355 1.70 11.15 -11.47
N GLY A 356 1.35 10.57 -10.35
CA GLY A 356 1.66 9.20 -9.96
C GLY A 356 0.74 8.70 -8.85
N SER A 357 0.93 7.48 -8.43
CA SER A 357 0.07 6.80 -7.44
C SER A 357 -0.11 7.51 -6.10
N HIS A 358 0.82 8.35 -5.72
CA HIS A 358 0.71 9.14 -4.48
C HIS A 358 0.13 10.54 -4.69
N SER A 359 -0.13 10.93 -5.94
CA SER A 359 -0.61 12.28 -6.28
C SER A 359 -2.02 12.53 -5.76
N ALA A 360 -2.92 11.56 -5.89
CA ALA A 360 -4.28 11.65 -5.38
C ALA A 360 -4.30 11.81 -3.85
N ARG A 361 -3.55 10.95 -3.15
CA ARG A 361 -3.44 11.01 -1.68
C ARG A 361 -2.83 12.33 -1.19
N LYS A 362 -1.77 12.84 -1.86
CA LYS A 362 -1.20 14.16 -1.56
C LYS A 362 -2.23 15.27 -1.80
N GLY A 363 -3.00 15.15 -2.87
CA GLY A 363 -4.04 16.10 -3.24
C GLY A 363 -5.17 16.14 -2.24
N ALA A 364 -5.75 14.99 -1.93
CA ALA A 364 -6.85 14.86 -0.98
C ALA A 364 -6.47 15.37 0.42
N SER A 365 -5.28 15.01 0.91
CA SER A 365 -4.77 15.51 2.19
C SER A 365 -4.58 17.02 2.18
N SER A 366 -3.99 17.58 1.10
CA SER A 366 -3.78 19.03 0.98
C SER A 366 -5.11 19.77 0.86
N HIS A 367 -6.08 19.22 0.11
CA HIS A 367 -7.43 19.78 0.00
C HIS A 367 -8.14 19.82 1.34
N ALA A 368 -8.09 18.73 2.09
CA ALA A 368 -8.67 18.67 3.44
C ALA A 368 -8.01 19.65 4.41
N CYS A 369 -6.66 19.80 4.36
CA CYS A 369 -5.93 20.69 5.25
C CYS A 369 -6.13 22.17 4.96
N SER A 370 -6.23 22.56 3.70
CA SER A 370 -6.12 23.97 3.27
C SER A 370 -6.90 24.31 2.00
N GLY A 371 -7.74 23.40 1.51
CA GLY A 371 -8.55 23.63 0.31
C GLY A 371 -9.83 24.41 0.59
N THR A 372 -10.24 24.53 1.85
CA THR A 372 -11.41 25.27 2.31
C THR A 372 -11.06 26.14 3.52
N THR A 373 -11.88 27.14 3.81
CA THR A 373 -11.73 27.99 5.00
C THR A 373 -12.11 27.29 6.31
N VAL A 374 -12.82 26.15 6.21
CA VAL A 374 -13.22 25.33 7.35
C VAL A 374 -12.58 23.94 7.19
N SER A 375 -11.36 23.79 7.72
CA SER A 375 -10.62 22.53 7.63
C SER A 375 -11.05 21.55 8.71
N PRO A 376 -11.08 20.23 8.41
CA PRO A 376 -11.17 19.19 9.42
C PRO A 376 -9.96 19.23 10.39
N PRO A 377 -10.12 18.74 11.63
CA PRO A 377 -8.99 18.62 12.55
C PRO A 377 -7.85 17.82 11.92
N MET A 378 -6.60 18.29 12.08
CA MET A 378 -5.42 17.62 11.54
C MET A 378 -5.31 16.17 12.01
N VAL A 379 -5.79 15.88 13.22
CA VAL A 379 -5.83 14.51 13.77
C VAL A 379 -6.68 13.60 12.90
N SER A 380 -7.90 14.03 12.54
CA SER A 380 -8.79 13.26 11.65
C SER A 380 -8.13 12.99 10.30
N ILE A 381 -7.42 13.99 9.75
CA ILE A 381 -6.67 13.84 8.50
C ILE A 381 -5.54 12.80 8.64
N CYS A 382 -4.76 12.87 9.74
CA CYS A 382 -3.69 11.91 10.01
C CYS A 382 -4.23 10.49 10.18
N LEU A 383 -5.31 10.32 10.93
CA LEU A 383 -5.94 9.02 11.15
C LEU A 383 -6.48 8.44 9.83
N ARG A 384 -7.29 9.23 9.09
CA ARG A 384 -7.84 8.80 7.79
C ARG A 384 -6.72 8.46 6.79
N ALA A 385 -5.65 9.25 6.77
CA ALA A 385 -4.50 8.98 5.92
C ALA A 385 -3.59 7.87 6.47
N MET A 386 -3.87 7.27 7.63
CA MET A 386 -3.04 6.26 8.28
C MET A 386 -1.58 6.72 8.43
N TRP A 387 -1.39 7.97 8.86
CA TRP A 387 -0.07 8.53 9.18
C TRP A 387 0.24 8.34 10.65
N SER A 388 1.45 7.90 10.97
CA SER A 388 1.91 7.87 12.36
C SER A 388 2.09 9.29 12.89
N MET A 389 1.51 9.54 14.04
CA MET A 389 1.61 10.81 14.77
C MET A 389 2.67 10.75 15.87
N GLY A 390 3.33 9.61 16.06
CA GLY A 390 4.27 9.33 17.11
C GLY A 390 3.61 8.82 18.41
N HIS A 391 4.35 8.03 19.17
CA HIS A 391 3.82 7.23 20.29
C HIS A 391 2.99 8.00 21.32
N VAL A 392 3.38 9.24 21.66
CA VAL A 392 2.64 10.04 22.64
C VAL A 392 1.30 10.49 22.08
N LYS A 393 1.29 11.00 20.84
CA LYS A 393 0.05 11.46 20.17
C LYS A 393 -0.91 10.31 19.93
N GLU A 394 -0.41 9.15 19.50
CA GLU A 394 -1.21 7.96 19.23
C GLU A 394 -1.89 7.40 20.49
N ARG A 395 -1.34 7.67 21.67
CA ARG A 395 -1.92 7.25 22.95
C ARG A 395 -3.13 8.10 23.36
N TYR A 396 -3.11 9.41 23.07
CA TYR A 396 -4.11 10.37 23.54
C TYR A 396 -5.07 10.83 22.46
N LEU A 397 -4.67 10.81 21.19
CA LEU A 397 -5.46 11.27 20.06
C LEU A 397 -5.97 10.03 19.29
N GLN A 398 -7.13 9.56 19.71
CA GLN A 398 -7.76 8.37 19.15
C GLN A 398 -8.78 8.72 18.07
N TYR A 399 -9.25 7.71 17.38
CA TYR A 399 -10.28 7.84 16.36
C TYR A 399 -11.61 8.23 16.99
N GLU A 400 -12.25 9.24 16.36
CA GLU A 400 -13.62 9.63 16.65
C GLU A 400 -14.44 9.66 15.36
N LYS A 401 -15.57 8.99 15.37
CA LYS A 401 -16.45 8.82 14.20
C LYS A 401 -16.87 10.15 13.60
N ALA A 402 -17.28 11.12 14.43
CA ALA A 402 -17.73 12.44 13.98
C ALA A 402 -16.62 13.19 13.20
N GLY A 403 -15.38 13.09 13.63
CA GLY A 403 -14.25 13.70 12.93
C GLY A 403 -14.00 13.08 11.55
N ASP A 404 -14.14 11.77 11.41
CA ASP A 404 -14.01 11.10 10.11
C ASP A 404 -15.21 11.38 9.20
N GLN A 405 -16.43 11.45 9.74
CA GLN A 405 -17.62 11.82 8.99
C GLN A 405 -17.53 13.23 8.41
N TYR A 406 -17.08 14.21 9.22
CA TYR A 406 -16.86 15.58 8.73
C TYR A 406 -15.81 15.59 7.63
N LEU A 407 -14.67 14.95 7.85
CA LEU A 407 -13.59 14.82 6.85
C LEU A 407 -14.08 14.12 5.57
N GLY A 408 -14.88 13.08 5.70
CA GLY A 408 -15.48 12.36 4.56
C GLY A 408 -16.30 13.27 3.67
N ARG A 409 -17.12 14.15 4.24
CA ARG A 409 -17.92 15.15 3.50
C ARG A 409 -17.03 16.17 2.78
N VAL A 410 -15.99 16.66 3.43
CA VAL A 410 -15.03 17.62 2.83
C VAL A 410 -14.35 17.01 1.61
N VAL A 411 -13.79 15.80 1.72
CA VAL A 411 -13.05 15.17 0.59
C VAL A 411 -13.98 14.70 -0.53
N SER A 412 -15.26 14.46 -0.24
CA SER A 412 -16.29 14.22 -1.27
C SER A 412 -16.60 15.46 -2.10
N GLY A 413 -16.10 16.63 -1.71
CA GLY A 413 -16.30 17.89 -2.41
C GLY A 413 -17.67 18.53 -2.14
N LEU A 414 -18.30 18.21 -1.00
CA LEU A 414 -19.50 18.90 -0.55
C LEU A 414 -19.14 20.31 -0.08
N ASP A 415 -20.01 21.28 -0.39
CA ASP A 415 -19.77 22.67 -0.03
C ASP A 415 -19.90 22.89 1.48
N VAL A 416 -18.78 23.13 2.13
CA VAL A 416 -18.68 23.34 3.60
C VAL A 416 -19.43 24.59 4.08
N ASN A 417 -19.70 25.55 3.19
CA ASN A 417 -20.42 26.78 3.50
C ASN A 417 -21.95 26.63 3.30
N SER A 418 -22.37 25.51 2.72
CA SER A 418 -23.77 25.22 2.51
C SER A 418 -24.46 24.82 3.81
N VAL A 419 -25.65 25.35 4.07
CA VAL A 419 -26.53 24.90 5.16
C VAL A 419 -26.89 23.42 5.05
N LYS A 420 -26.74 22.84 3.86
CA LYS A 420 -26.98 21.41 3.56
C LYS A 420 -25.75 20.55 3.76
N PHE A 421 -24.62 21.11 4.17
CA PHE A 421 -23.37 20.33 4.30
C PHE A 421 -23.51 19.15 5.25
N ALA A 422 -24.22 19.33 6.35
CA ALA A 422 -24.46 18.30 7.35
C ALA A 422 -25.73 17.46 7.06
N VAL A 423 -26.51 17.85 6.06
CA VAL A 423 -27.73 17.12 5.64
C VAL A 423 -27.30 15.98 4.72
N SER A 424 -27.70 14.79 5.09
CA SER A 424 -27.48 13.59 4.27
C SER A 424 -28.02 13.75 2.86
N PRO A 425 -27.29 13.35 1.82
CA PRO A 425 -27.87 13.19 0.49
C PRO A 425 -29.06 12.25 0.55
N PRO A 426 -29.97 12.28 -0.44
CA PRO A 426 -31.08 11.34 -0.50
C PRO A 426 -30.54 9.90 -0.37
N TYR A 427 -31.03 9.19 0.59
CA TYR A 427 -30.75 7.79 0.83
C TYR A 427 -32.08 7.02 0.88
N PHE A 428 -32.00 5.74 0.65
CA PHE A 428 -33.17 4.88 0.81
C PHE A 428 -33.51 4.80 2.31
N GLU A 429 -34.70 5.25 2.69
CA GLU A 429 -35.23 5.00 4.03
C GLU A 429 -35.43 3.48 4.15
N PHE A 430 -34.70 2.86 5.06
CA PHE A 430 -34.97 1.49 5.42
C PHE A 430 -36.18 1.49 6.35
N ASP A 431 -37.23 0.82 5.95
CA ASP A 431 -38.36 0.57 6.78
C ASP A 431 -37.96 -0.34 7.94
N GLU A 432 -37.79 0.22 9.14
CA GLU A 432 -37.40 -0.52 10.34
C GLU A 432 -38.42 -1.61 10.71
N THR A 433 -39.62 -1.57 10.12
CA THR A 433 -40.63 -2.60 10.31
C THR A 433 -40.43 -3.84 9.50
N ARG A 434 -39.57 -3.79 8.47
CA ARG A 434 -39.06 -4.98 7.78
C ARG A 434 -37.81 -5.46 8.52
N ASP A 435 -37.92 -6.65 9.10
CA ASP A 435 -36.81 -7.37 9.76
C ASP A 435 -35.74 -7.82 8.72
N ASP A 436 -35.32 -6.86 7.89
CA ASP A 436 -34.30 -7.03 6.88
C ASP A 436 -32.92 -6.79 7.49
N ARG A 437 -32.53 -7.64 8.45
CA ARG A 437 -31.12 -7.79 8.83
C ARG A 437 -30.23 -8.16 7.64
N GLN A 438 -30.84 -8.45 6.48
CA GLN A 438 -30.18 -8.76 5.21
C GLN A 438 -29.87 -7.49 4.38
N GLY A 439 -30.56 -6.38 4.52
CA GLY A 439 -30.34 -5.19 3.71
C GLY A 439 -29.14 -4.32 4.07
N ARG A 440 -28.39 -4.63 5.11
CA ARG A 440 -27.17 -3.88 5.51
C ARG A 440 -25.87 -4.45 4.94
N ARG A 441 -25.92 -5.63 4.35
CA ARG A 441 -24.82 -6.23 3.59
C ARG A 441 -25.27 -6.35 2.14
N TRP A 442 -24.36 -6.09 1.22
CA TRP A 442 -24.56 -6.47 -0.17
C TRP A 442 -24.94 -7.95 -0.19
N ASP A 443 -26.22 -8.23 -0.38
CA ASP A 443 -26.71 -9.60 -0.32
C ASP A 443 -26.15 -10.37 -1.51
N ARG A 444 -25.69 -11.58 -1.23
CA ARG A 444 -25.08 -12.48 -2.19
C ARG A 444 -26.10 -13.17 -3.12
N SER A 445 -27.37 -12.84 -2.99
CA SER A 445 -28.46 -13.60 -3.59
C SER A 445 -29.31 -12.84 -4.63
N THR A 446 -28.93 -11.60 -5.06
CA THR A 446 -29.59 -10.92 -6.18
C THR A 446 -28.63 -10.57 -7.30
#